data_a0bf2378f25dae9ade89282d475f6d02
#
_entry.id   a0bf2378f25dae9ade89282d475f6d02
#
_cell.length_a   1.000
_cell.length_b   1.000
_cell.length_c   1.000
_cell.angle_alpha   90.00
_cell.angle_beta   90.00
_cell.angle_gamma   90.00
#
_symmetry.space_group_name_H-M   'P 1'
#
loop_
_entity.id
_entity.type
_entity.pdbx_description
1 polymer ?
#
loop_
_entity_poly.entity_id
_entity_poly.type
_entity_poly.pdbx_seq_one_letter_code
_entity_poly.pdbx_strand_id
1 'polypeptide(L)'
;ISDKAMCPKIREMDIGKIVILSEGVHPPELDLYPSVYKYQASSDVIREVMACYGEEKSILPAAFPVLKKTTEILGVYSPLGRCLKTSFALALGQILARERAVLYLNLEEYSGFEELMGKGFDHNLSDLLYYVRQGNQNLVLKMNGMIQTVNNLDFIPPVQAPADIR
;
A
#
# COMPACT_ATOMS: atom_id res chain seq x y z
N ILE A 1 -9.57 15.13 -9.68
CA ILE A 1 -9.84 16.47 -10.26
C ILE A 1 -8.81 17.44 -9.72
N SER A 2 -8.27 18.36 -10.54
CA SER A 2 -7.38 19.42 -10.04
C SER A 2 -8.16 20.38 -9.12
N ASP A 3 -7.51 20.88 -8.07
CA ASP A 3 -8.05 21.89 -7.15
C ASP A 3 -8.65 23.10 -7.86
N LYS A 4 -7.96 23.58 -8.92
CA LYS A 4 -8.40 24.72 -9.75
C LYS A 4 -9.61 24.44 -10.66
N ALA A 5 -9.90 23.18 -10.91
CA ALA A 5 -11.01 22.76 -11.78
C ALA A 5 -12.30 22.45 -11.02
N MET A 6 -12.27 22.54 -9.69
CA MET A 6 -13.45 22.30 -8.88
C MET A 6 -14.48 23.40 -9.06
N CYS A 7 -15.65 23.06 -9.55
CA CYS A 7 -16.75 24.01 -9.78
C CYS A 7 -18.08 23.47 -9.18
N PRO A 8 -19.08 24.32 -8.95
CA PRO A 8 -20.37 23.90 -8.37
C PRO A 8 -21.05 22.77 -9.15
N LYS A 9 -20.92 22.73 -10.47
CA LYS A 9 -21.49 21.67 -11.31
C LYS A 9 -20.94 20.29 -10.99
N ILE A 10 -19.64 20.17 -10.62
CA ILE A 10 -19.03 18.91 -10.25
C ILE A 10 -19.58 18.42 -8.89
N ARG A 11 -19.90 19.36 -7.97
CA ARG A 11 -20.49 19.01 -6.67
C ARG A 11 -21.93 18.48 -6.80
N GLU A 12 -22.66 18.90 -7.83
CA GLU A 12 -24.06 18.48 -8.10
C GLU A 12 -24.14 17.19 -8.92
N MET A 13 -23.02 16.72 -9.50
CA MET A 13 -23.00 15.48 -10.25
C MET A 13 -23.09 14.29 -9.29
N ASP A 14 -23.88 13.28 -9.66
CA ASP A 14 -23.94 11.99 -8.95
C ASP A 14 -22.65 11.18 -9.24
N ILE A 15 -21.58 11.55 -8.56
CA ILE A 15 -20.25 10.94 -8.68
C ILE A 15 -19.96 10.19 -7.38
N GLY A 16 -19.61 8.91 -7.50
CA GLY A 16 -19.37 8.06 -6.33
C GLY A 16 -18.25 8.56 -5.41
N LYS A 17 -17.17 9.14 -5.93
CA LYS A 17 -16.08 9.71 -5.13
C LYS A 17 -15.30 10.77 -5.90
N ILE A 18 -14.94 11.83 -5.20
CA ILE A 18 -14.07 12.89 -5.71
C ILE A 18 -12.76 12.87 -4.94
N VAL A 19 -11.64 12.79 -5.64
CA VAL A 19 -10.28 12.96 -5.09
C VAL A 19 -9.66 14.19 -5.73
N ILE A 20 -9.11 15.08 -4.92
CA ILE A 20 -8.50 16.33 -5.37
C ILE A 20 -7.01 16.08 -5.65
N LEU A 21 -6.55 16.45 -6.84
CA LEU A 21 -5.11 16.52 -7.15
C LEU A 21 -4.61 17.91 -6.78
N SER A 22 -3.95 18.01 -5.63
CA SER A 22 -3.49 19.26 -5.03
C SER A 22 -2.11 19.67 -5.55
N GLU A 23 -1.89 21.00 -5.68
CA GLU A 23 -0.59 21.61 -5.93
C GLU A 23 0.16 21.98 -4.62
N GLY A 24 -0.40 21.63 -3.46
CA GLY A 24 0.17 21.87 -2.13
C GLY A 24 -0.79 22.66 -1.25
N VAL A 25 -1.08 23.90 -1.56
CA VAL A 25 -2.04 24.74 -0.80
C VAL A 25 -3.35 24.81 -1.56
N HIS A 26 -4.45 24.43 -0.95
CA HIS A 26 -5.79 24.51 -1.54
C HIS A 26 -6.74 25.28 -0.61
N PRO A 27 -7.87 25.80 -1.13
CA PRO A 27 -8.88 26.50 -0.35
C PRO A 27 -9.47 25.60 0.74
N PRO A 28 -9.78 26.12 1.95
CA PRO A 28 -10.37 25.35 3.05
C PRO A 28 -11.69 24.64 2.69
N GLU A 29 -12.39 25.12 1.68
CA GLU A 29 -13.62 24.48 1.19
C GLU A 29 -13.41 23.09 0.58
N LEU A 30 -12.17 22.77 0.20
CA LEU A 30 -11.77 21.49 -0.40
C LEU A 30 -11.29 20.48 0.62
N ASP A 31 -11.12 20.86 1.89
CA ASP A 31 -10.69 19.99 3.00
C ASP A 31 -11.67 18.84 3.27
N LEU A 32 -12.90 18.94 2.79
CA LEU A 32 -13.91 17.87 2.85
C LEU A 32 -13.62 16.69 1.91
N TYR A 33 -12.73 16.86 0.95
CA TYR A 33 -12.40 15.85 -0.05
C TYR A 33 -10.99 15.32 0.18
N PRO A 34 -10.75 14.01 0.04
CA PRO A 34 -9.39 13.48 0.07
C PRO A 34 -8.53 14.13 -1.00
N SER A 35 -7.33 14.55 -0.62
CA SER A 35 -6.40 15.22 -1.52
C SER A 35 -5.12 14.42 -1.69
N VAL A 36 -4.60 14.41 -2.91
CA VAL A 36 -3.36 13.76 -3.31
C VAL A 36 -2.45 14.80 -3.96
N TYR A 37 -1.18 14.86 -3.56
CA TYR A 37 -0.22 15.79 -4.14
C TYR A 37 0.15 15.36 -5.57
N LYS A 38 -0.03 16.27 -6.55
CA LYS A 38 0.10 15.90 -7.96
C LYS A 38 1.54 15.86 -8.48
N TYR A 39 2.47 16.55 -7.82
CA TYR A 39 3.88 16.64 -8.27
C TYR A 39 4.76 15.57 -7.60
N GLN A 40 4.32 14.34 -7.63
CA GLN A 40 5.06 13.16 -7.18
C GLN A 40 5.13 12.11 -8.30
N ALA A 41 5.83 11.01 -8.11
CA ALA A 41 5.88 9.95 -9.11
C ALA A 41 4.48 9.43 -9.44
N SER A 42 4.22 9.08 -10.68
CA SER A 42 2.90 8.58 -11.11
C SER A 42 2.44 7.35 -10.36
N SER A 43 3.38 6.46 -9.99
CA SER A 43 3.12 5.30 -9.14
C SER A 43 2.58 5.70 -7.76
N ASP A 44 3.12 6.77 -7.17
CA ASP A 44 2.71 7.25 -5.85
C ASP A 44 1.33 7.91 -5.91
N VAL A 45 1.07 8.70 -6.94
CA VAL A 45 -0.28 9.27 -7.19
C VAL A 45 -1.32 8.15 -7.29
N ILE A 46 -1.04 7.11 -8.09
CA ILE A 46 -1.97 5.99 -8.26
C ILE A 46 -2.19 5.27 -6.93
N ARG A 47 -1.12 5.01 -6.17
CA ARG A 47 -1.18 4.35 -4.87
C ARG A 47 -2.06 5.12 -3.88
N GLU A 48 -1.86 6.44 -3.75
CA GLU A 48 -2.63 7.28 -2.83
C GLU A 48 -4.11 7.37 -3.26
N VAL A 49 -4.39 7.51 -4.56
CA VAL A 49 -5.77 7.48 -5.06
C VAL A 49 -6.46 6.15 -4.75
N MET A 50 -5.75 5.02 -4.92
CA MET A 50 -6.28 3.69 -4.61
C MET A 50 -6.49 3.51 -3.10
N ALA A 51 -5.61 4.03 -2.26
CA ALA A 51 -5.78 4.03 -0.81
C ALA A 51 -7.03 4.82 -0.40
N CYS A 52 -7.20 6.05 -0.91
CA CYS A 52 -8.42 6.84 -0.68
C CYS A 52 -9.69 6.08 -1.09
N TYR A 53 -9.65 5.35 -2.20
CA TYR A 53 -10.81 4.58 -2.67
C TYR A 53 -11.12 3.38 -1.77
N GLY A 54 -10.10 2.77 -1.18
CA GLY A 54 -10.24 1.62 -0.27
C GLY A 54 -10.80 1.95 1.13
N GLU A 55 -10.84 3.21 1.54
CA GLU A 55 -11.29 3.61 2.88
C GLU A 55 -12.81 3.59 3.07
N GLU A 56 -13.58 3.70 2.01
CA GLU A 56 -15.04 3.64 2.09
C GLU A 56 -15.58 2.21 1.93
N LYS A 57 -16.60 1.89 2.71
CA LYS A 57 -17.47 0.72 2.51
C LYS A 57 -18.31 0.94 1.25
N SER A 58 -17.73 1.05 0.08
CA SER A 58 -18.50 1.24 -1.14
C SER A 58 -18.51 -0.01 -2.01
N ILE A 59 -19.69 -0.45 -2.22
CA ILE A 59 -20.35 -0.95 -3.42
C ILE A 59 -19.42 -0.93 -4.66
N LEU A 60 -18.29 -1.64 -4.58
CA LEU A 60 -17.66 -2.11 -5.81
C LEU A 60 -18.49 -3.30 -6.30
N PRO A 61 -18.94 -3.30 -7.55
CA PRO A 61 -19.45 -4.53 -8.13
C PRO A 61 -18.38 -5.59 -7.95
N ALA A 62 -18.80 -6.77 -7.51
CA ALA A 62 -17.96 -7.95 -7.21
C ALA A 62 -17.30 -8.54 -8.49
N ALA A 63 -16.63 -7.73 -9.27
CA ALA A 63 -16.13 -8.07 -10.59
C ALA A 63 -14.72 -7.55 -10.89
N PHE A 64 -13.80 -7.69 -9.93
CA PHE A 64 -12.47 -8.07 -10.38
C PHE A 64 -12.40 -9.60 -10.33
N PRO A 65 -12.32 -10.29 -11.47
CA PRO A 65 -12.08 -11.71 -11.44
C PRO A 65 -10.76 -11.88 -10.69
N VAL A 66 -10.83 -12.43 -9.50
CA VAL A 66 -9.65 -12.97 -8.82
C VAL A 66 -9.21 -14.11 -9.72
N LEU A 67 -8.35 -13.81 -10.68
CA LEU A 67 -7.66 -14.82 -11.45
C LEU A 67 -6.96 -15.68 -10.40
N LYS A 68 -7.42 -16.90 -10.21
CA LYS A 68 -6.76 -17.91 -9.38
C LYS A 68 -5.42 -18.24 -10.05
N LYS A 69 -4.45 -17.33 -9.87
CA LYS A 69 -3.05 -17.66 -10.15
C LYS A 69 -2.59 -18.54 -8.98
N THR A 70 -1.95 -19.64 -9.30
CA THR A 70 -1.23 -20.45 -8.31
C THR A 70 -0.13 -19.57 -7.73
N THR A 71 -0.24 -19.24 -6.44
CA THR A 71 0.77 -18.48 -5.71
C THR A 71 1.70 -19.46 -5.02
N GLU A 72 2.99 -19.33 -5.25
CA GLU A 72 4.04 -20.06 -4.54
C GLU A 72 4.46 -19.26 -3.31
N ILE A 73 4.56 -19.90 -2.16
CA ILE A 73 4.99 -19.27 -0.91
C ILE A 73 6.35 -19.84 -0.54
N LEU A 74 7.36 -18.98 -0.45
CA LEU A 74 8.71 -19.33 -0.02
C LEU A 74 8.97 -18.75 1.37
N GLY A 75 9.22 -19.62 2.36
CA GLY A 75 9.57 -19.24 3.71
C GLY A 75 11.09 -19.23 3.92
N VAL A 76 11.65 -18.10 4.39
CA VAL A 76 13.05 -18.00 4.81
C VAL A 76 13.10 -17.93 6.33
N TYR A 77 13.62 -18.98 6.96
CA TYR A 77 13.68 -19.10 8.40
C TYR A 77 15.08 -19.48 8.87
N SER A 78 15.49 -18.97 10.01
CA SER A 78 16.66 -19.41 10.75
C SER A 78 16.42 -19.31 12.26
N PRO A 79 16.74 -20.32 13.05
CA PRO A 79 16.65 -20.27 14.50
C PRO A 79 17.69 -19.31 15.12
N LEU A 80 18.73 -18.96 14.37
CA LEU A 80 19.81 -18.08 14.81
C LEU A 80 19.48 -16.62 14.41
N GLY A 81 19.63 -15.70 15.33
CA GLY A 81 19.65 -14.27 15.03
C GLY A 81 20.91 -13.87 14.24
N ARG A 82 20.84 -12.69 13.58
CA ARG A 82 21.99 -12.08 12.89
C ARG A 82 22.67 -12.95 11.81
N CYS A 83 21.92 -13.80 11.14
CA CYS A 83 22.42 -14.69 10.08
C CYS A 83 22.09 -14.19 8.66
N LEU A 84 21.91 -12.87 8.48
CA LEU A 84 21.62 -12.22 7.21
C LEU A 84 20.36 -12.72 6.50
N LYS A 85 19.36 -13.26 7.22
CA LYS A 85 18.08 -13.74 6.66
C LYS A 85 17.39 -12.69 5.80
N THR A 86 17.26 -11.47 6.33
CA THR A 86 16.58 -10.35 5.66
C THR A 86 17.30 -10.00 4.36
N SER A 87 18.63 -9.89 4.39
CA SER A 87 19.45 -9.60 3.20
C SER A 87 19.33 -10.71 2.17
N PHE A 88 19.38 -11.98 2.61
CA PHE A 88 19.19 -13.13 1.72
C PHE A 88 17.79 -13.13 1.08
N ALA A 89 16.74 -12.95 1.88
CA ALA A 89 15.36 -12.95 1.40
C ALA A 89 15.09 -11.81 0.40
N LEU A 90 15.63 -10.61 0.66
CA LEU A 90 15.51 -9.46 -0.24
C LEU A 90 16.26 -9.71 -1.55
N ALA A 91 17.50 -10.25 -1.49
CA ALA A 91 18.26 -10.57 -2.69
C ALA A 91 17.58 -11.67 -3.53
N LEU A 92 17.08 -12.72 -2.88
CA LEU A 92 16.31 -13.77 -3.55
C LEU A 92 15.04 -13.19 -4.19
N GLY A 93 14.29 -12.36 -3.45
CA GLY A 93 13.10 -11.69 -3.95
C GLY A 93 13.38 -10.84 -5.18
N GLN A 94 14.44 -10.04 -5.18
CA GLN A 94 14.85 -9.22 -6.32
C GLN A 94 15.26 -10.06 -7.54
N ILE A 95 15.91 -11.20 -7.34
CA ILE A 95 16.26 -12.13 -8.44
C ILE A 95 14.98 -12.69 -9.07
N LEU A 96 14.05 -13.18 -8.24
CA LEU A 96 12.78 -13.73 -8.70
C LEU A 96 11.89 -12.67 -9.35
N ALA A 97 11.93 -11.44 -8.86
CA ALA A 97 11.14 -10.31 -9.38
C ALA A 97 11.53 -9.87 -10.80
N ARG A 98 12.63 -10.42 -11.36
CA ARG A 98 12.99 -10.20 -12.78
C ARG A 98 12.09 -10.96 -13.75
N GLU A 99 11.48 -12.05 -13.29
CA GLU A 99 10.73 -12.98 -14.14
C GLU A 99 9.25 -13.08 -13.76
N ARG A 100 8.90 -12.75 -12.51
CA ARG A 100 7.54 -12.88 -11.98
C ARG A 100 7.23 -11.80 -10.94
N ALA A 101 5.94 -11.57 -10.69
CA ALA A 101 5.53 -10.69 -9.60
C ALA A 101 5.87 -11.35 -8.25
N VAL A 102 6.58 -10.63 -7.38
CA VAL A 102 7.01 -11.12 -6.07
C VAL A 102 6.61 -10.10 -5.01
N LEU A 103 5.95 -10.56 -3.95
CA LEU A 103 5.67 -9.79 -2.76
C LEU A 103 6.50 -10.32 -1.59
N TYR A 104 7.34 -9.48 -1.03
CA TYR A 104 8.12 -9.77 0.17
C TYR A 104 7.36 -9.31 1.42
N LEU A 105 7.22 -10.22 2.39
CA LEU A 105 6.66 -9.94 3.71
C LEU A 105 7.71 -10.25 4.78
N ASN A 106 8.00 -9.27 5.63
CA ASN A 106 8.89 -9.47 6.77
C ASN A 106 8.04 -9.66 8.04
N LEU A 107 8.11 -10.85 8.61
CA LEU A 107 7.40 -11.24 9.83
C LEU A 107 8.30 -11.20 11.09
N GLU A 108 9.46 -10.57 11.01
CA GLU A 108 10.36 -10.42 12.17
C GLU A 108 9.79 -9.37 13.15
N GLU A 109 9.78 -9.71 14.44
CA GLU A 109 9.31 -8.82 15.51
C GLU A 109 10.18 -7.56 15.65
N TYR A 110 11.49 -7.65 15.33
CA TYR A 110 12.48 -6.57 15.43
C TYR A 110 13.34 -6.57 14.17
N SER A 111 12.95 -5.82 13.16
CA SER A 111 13.55 -5.99 11.83
C SER A 111 14.64 -4.97 11.47
N GLY A 112 14.74 -3.81 12.09
CA GLY A 112 15.64 -2.74 11.63
C GLY A 112 15.49 -2.40 10.14
N PHE A 113 14.29 -2.60 9.59
CA PHE A 113 14.06 -2.53 8.15
C PHE A 113 14.08 -1.09 7.63
N GLU A 114 13.64 -0.12 8.44
CA GLU A 114 13.67 1.29 8.08
C GLU A 114 15.10 1.81 7.96
N GLU A 115 15.99 1.38 8.86
CA GLU A 115 17.43 1.70 8.78
C GLU A 115 18.06 1.08 7.53
N LEU A 116 17.68 -0.15 7.18
CA LEU A 116 18.17 -0.82 5.98
C LEU A 116 17.73 -0.10 4.71
N MET A 117 16.50 0.41 4.67
CA MET A 117 15.93 1.12 3.54
C MET A 117 16.26 2.61 3.51
N GLY A 118 16.76 3.17 4.63
CA GLY A 118 17.10 4.58 4.78
C GLY A 118 15.88 5.52 4.72
N LYS A 119 14.68 5.01 4.96
CA LYS A 119 13.43 5.79 4.98
C LYS A 119 12.39 5.19 5.93
N GLY A 120 11.53 6.06 6.50
CA GLY A 120 10.33 5.63 7.21
C GLY A 120 9.19 5.28 6.25
N PHE A 121 8.15 4.66 6.79
CA PHE A 121 6.97 4.24 6.05
C PHE A 121 5.70 4.64 6.78
N ASP A 122 4.73 5.21 6.05
CA ASP A 122 3.44 5.64 6.60
C ASP A 122 2.51 4.47 6.92
N HIS A 123 2.67 3.36 6.19
CA HIS A 123 1.88 2.13 6.35
C HIS A 123 2.79 0.93 6.48
N ASN A 124 2.33 -0.06 7.23
CA ASN A 124 3.10 -1.25 7.54
C ASN A 124 2.20 -2.51 7.65
N LEU A 125 2.81 -3.63 7.99
CA LEU A 125 2.10 -4.91 8.11
C LEU A 125 1.05 -4.90 9.23
N SER A 126 1.19 -4.07 10.29
CA SER A 126 0.18 -3.93 11.34
C SER A 126 -1.14 -3.42 10.78
N ASP A 127 -1.08 -2.42 9.89
CA ASP A 127 -2.27 -1.87 9.24
C ASP A 127 -2.97 -2.94 8.38
N LEU A 128 -2.18 -3.72 7.62
CA LEU A 128 -2.73 -4.82 6.82
C LEU A 128 -3.42 -5.86 7.70
N LEU A 129 -2.77 -6.30 8.79
CA LEU A 129 -3.34 -7.28 9.72
C LEU A 129 -4.62 -6.76 10.39
N TYR A 130 -4.66 -5.48 10.73
CA TYR A 130 -5.87 -4.83 11.23
C TYR A 130 -7.03 -4.94 10.25
N TYR A 131 -6.82 -4.63 8.96
CA TYR A 131 -7.87 -4.74 7.93
C TYR A 131 -8.27 -6.19 7.65
N VAL A 132 -7.34 -7.13 7.72
CA VAL A 132 -7.64 -8.57 7.61
C VAL A 132 -8.56 -9.01 8.75
N ARG A 133 -8.25 -8.61 9.99
CA ARG A 133 -9.08 -8.94 11.17
C ARG A 133 -10.49 -8.35 11.10
N GLN A 134 -10.64 -7.18 10.49
CA GLN A 134 -11.96 -6.57 10.29
C GLN A 134 -12.81 -7.24 9.20
N GLY A 135 -12.25 -8.15 8.40
CA GLY A 135 -12.94 -8.78 7.27
C GLY A 135 -13.32 -7.77 6.18
N ASN A 136 -12.50 -6.76 5.95
CA ASN A 136 -12.79 -5.67 5.02
C ASN A 136 -12.87 -6.19 3.57
N GLN A 137 -14.00 -5.92 2.90
CA GLN A 137 -14.23 -6.35 1.51
C GLN A 137 -13.25 -5.72 0.51
N ASN A 138 -12.65 -4.57 0.87
CA ASN A 138 -11.70 -3.84 0.02
C ASN A 138 -10.23 -4.13 0.36
N LEU A 139 -9.93 -5.28 1.00
CA LEU A 139 -8.59 -5.64 1.47
C LEU A 139 -7.53 -5.54 0.37
N VAL A 140 -7.85 -6.00 -0.84
CA VAL A 140 -6.91 -5.97 -1.99
C VAL A 140 -6.55 -4.54 -2.38
N LEU A 141 -7.51 -3.63 -2.38
CA LEU A 141 -7.27 -2.20 -2.68
C LEU A 141 -6.41 -1.55 -1.61
N LYS A 142 -6.70 -1.82 -0.33
CA LYS A 142 -5.89 -1.32 0.79
C LYS A 142 -4.47 -1.86 0.75
N MET A 143 -4.32 -3.15 0.50
CA MET A 143 -3.01 -3.78 0.35
C MET A 143 -2.20 -3.12 -0.78
N ASN A 144 -2.81 -2.86 -1.93
CA ASN A 144 -2.15 -2.17 -3.05
C ASN A 144 -1.69 -0.75 -2.68
N GLY A 145 -2.43 -0.05 -1.82
CA GLY A 145 -2.03 1.25 -1.29
C GLY A 145 -0.83 1.21 -0.34
N MET A 146 -0.58 0.06 0.32
CA MET A 146 0.51 -0.13 1.28
C MET A 146 1.78 -0.69 0.64
N ILE A 147 1.68 -1.34 -0.52
CA ILE A 147 2.81 -1.93 -1.22
C ILE A 147 3.81 -0.85 -1.62
N GLN A 148 5.06 -1.09 -1.28
CA GLN A 148 6.21 -0.33 -1.73
C GLN A 148 7.00 -1.16 -2.73
N THR A 149 7.67 -0.54 -3.69
CA THR A 149 8.47 -1.25 -4.70
C THR A 149 9.91 -0.74 -4.70
N VAL A 150 10.86 -1.66 -4.66
CA VAL A 150 12.29 -1.38 -4.82
C VAL A 150 12.90 -2.41 -5.77
N ASN A 151 13.52 -1.97 -6.86
CA ASN A 151 14.14 -2.83 -7.87
C ASN A 151 13.21 -3.97 -8.35
N ASN A 152 11.98 -3.64 -8.70
CA ASN A 152 10.91 -4.57 -9.13
C ASN A 152 10.41 -5.54 -8.03
N LEU A 153 10.94 -5.48 -6.82
CA LEU A 153 10.43 -6.26 -5.69
C LEU A 153 9.38 -5.44 -4.94
N ASP A 154 8.18 -5.96 -4.89
CA ASP A 154 7.12 -5.41 -4.06
C ASP A 154 7.27 -5.89 -2.62
N PHE A 155 7.04 -5.01 -1.66
CA PHE A 155 7.05 -5.36 -0.24
C PHE A 155 6.05 -4.53 0.57
N ILE A 156 5.62 -5.09 1.69
CA ILE A 156 4.90 -4.36 2.73
C ILE A 156 5.86 -4.18 3.89
N PRO A 157 6.08 -2.94 4.39
CA PRO A 157 6.96 -2.68 5.52
C PRO A 157 6.58 -3.55 6.73
N PRO A 158 7.56 -4.04 7.51
CA PRO A 158 7.30 -4.88 8.67
C PRO A 158 6.55 -4.12 9.77
N VAL A 159 6.04 -4.85 10.75
CA VAL A 159 5.43 -4.26 11.94
C VAL A 159 6.43 -3.40 12.70
N GLN A 160 5.94 -2.32 13.30
CA GLN A 160 6.74 -1.47 14.19
C GLN A 160 6.67 -1.95 15.65
N ALA A 161 5.57 -2.59 16.03
CA ALA A 161 5.37 -3.12 17.37
C ALA A 161 5.22 -4.65 17.35
N PRO A 162 6.00 -5.41 18.13
CA PRO A 162 5.93 -6.87 18.16
C PRO A 162 4.55 -7.44 18.57
N ALA A 163 3.78 -6.65 19.32
CA ALA A 163 2.44 -7.06 19.77
C ALA A 163 1.44 -7.23 18.60
N ASP A 164 1.70 -6.63 17.46
CA ASP A 164 0.77 -6.64 16.32
C ASP A 164 0.79 -7.97 15.54
N ILE A 165 1.84 -8.79 15.71
CA ILE A 165 1.96 -10.11 15.06
C ILE A 165 1.29 -11.22 15.89
N ARG A 166 1.01 -11.01 17.19
CA ARG A 166 0.50 -12.03 18.12
C ARG A 166 -1.02 -12.19 18.12
#